data_e2ed7baf5b036616b156f2046d069b2b
#
_entry.id   e2ed7baf5b036616b156f2046d069b2b
#
_cell.length_a   1.000
_cell.length_b   1.000
_cell.length_c   1.000
_cell.angle_alpha   90.00
_cell.angle_beta   90.00
_cell.angle_gamma   90.00
#
_symmetry.space_group_name_H-M   'P 1'
#
loop_
_entity.id
_entity.type
_entity.pdbx_description
1 polymer ?
#
loop_
_entity_poly.entity_id
_entity_poly.type
_entity_poly.pdbx_seq_one_letter_code
_entity_poly.pdbx_strand_id
1 'polypeptide(L)'
;MEDTKNDGGKARYDLVSPAALDDLVKVLTFGASKYGDYNWQKGLSYSRVFAAVQRHLWAWWNSEEDDKESGLSHLAHAQCRIHFLQYYVKNNYGKFDDRVISVPKLPQVDTERVRETHWEQWREWRCLCSKPPSGEHSTGLCIGDECVLFDKDKPCRYSGGLGQ
;
A
#
# COMPACT_ATOMS: atom_id res chain seq x y z
N MET A 1 26.09 -12.37 -32.60
CA MET A 1 24.69 -12.80 -32.83
C MET A 1 23.85 -12.01 -31.86
N GLU A 2 23.11 -11.05 -32.37
CA GLU A 2 22.16 -10.26 -31.57
C GLU A 2 20.99 -11.17 -31.21
N ASP A 3 20.71 -11.35 -29.95
CA ASP A 3 19.59 -12.19 -29.46
C ASP A 3 18.29 -11.47 -29.81
N THR A 4 17.62 -11.91 -30.88
CA THR A 4 16.38 -11.32 -31.39
C THR A 4 15.13 -11.73 -30.61
N LYS A 5 15.30 -12.26 -29.38
CA LYS A 5 14.18 -12.68 -28.54
C LYS A 5 13.38 -11.46 -28.08
N ASN A 6 12.19 -11.31 -28.63
CA ASN A 6 11.30 -10.23 -28.25
C ASN A 6 10.57 -10.58 -26.94
N ASP A 7 10.98 -9.96 -25.85
CA ASP A 7 10.34 -10.08 -24.52
C ASP A 7 9.40 -8.92 -24.21
N GLY A 8 9.14 -8.05 -25.19
CA GLY A 8 8.17 -6.95 -25.06
C GLY A 8 6.77 -7.46 -24.72
N GLY A 9 6.17 -6.90 -23.66
CA GLY A 9 4.82 -7.25 -23.20
C GLY A 9 4.71 -8.52 -22.36
N LYS A 10 5.80 -9.25 -22.11
CA LYS A 10 5.81 -10.38 -21.16
C LYS A 10 5.87 -9.90 -19.72
N ALA A 11 5.25 -10.68 -18.82
CA ALA A 11 5.33 -10.39 -17.39
C ALA A 11 6.76 -10.55 -16.86
N ARG A 12 7.22 -9.56 -16.13
CA ARG A 12 8.56 -9.44 -15.58
C ARG A 12 8.65 -10.13 -14.21
N TYR A 13 8.73 -11.46 -14.20
CA TYR A 13 8.88 -12.26 -12.98
C TYR A 13 10.19 -11.98 -12.23
N ASP A 14 11.19 -11.46 -12.93
CA ASP A 14 12.48 -11.05 -12.40
C ASP A 14 12.38 -9.83 -11.43
N LEU A 15 11.27 -9.10 -11.44
CA LEU A 15 11.01 -8.00 -10.52
C LEU A 15 10.47 -8.46 -9.15
N VAL A 16 10.11 -9.74 -9.03
CA VAL A 16 9.62 -10.29 -7.76
C VAL A 16 10.81 -10.54 -6.82
N SER A 17 10.69 -10.07 -5.57
CA SER A 17 11.68 -10.40 -4.54
C SER A 17 11.60 -11.87 -4.16
N PRO A 18 12.67 -12.67 -4.37
CA PRO A 18 12.68 -14.08 -3.97
C PRO A 18 12.46 -14.27 -2.47
N ALA A 19 13.02 -13.39 -1.63
CA ALA A 19 12.87 -13.46 -0.18
C ALA A 19 11.42 -13.27 0.26
N ALA A 20 10.73 -12.26 -0.29
CA ALA A 20 9.32 -12.03 0.05
C ALA A 20 8.41 -13.17 -0.45
N LEU A 21 8.76 -13.79 -1.57
CA LEU A 21 8.05 -14.97 -2.07
C LEU A 21 8.30 -16.21 -1.19
N ASP A 22 9.53 -16.39 -0.72
CA ASP A 22 9.89 -17.49 0.19
C ASP A 22 9.11 -17.41 1.51
N ASP A 23 8.95 -16.23 2.07
CA ASP A 23 8.16 -16.03 3.29
C ASP A 23 6.68 -16.35 3.07
N LEU A 24 6.11 -16.01 1.92
CA LEU A 24 4.77 -16.45 1.54
C LEU A 24 4.68 -17.99 1.49
N VAL A 25 5.68 -18.65 0.87
CA VAL A 25 5.71 -20.11 0.75
C VAL A 25 5.82 -20.79 2.11
N LYS A 26 6.60 -20.24 3.06
CA LYS A 26 6.67 -20.73 4.44
C LYS A 26 5.30 -20.72 5.12
N VAL A 27 4.52 -19.64 4.97
CA VAL A 27 3.16 -19.56 5.53
C VAL A 27 2.23 -20.58 4.87
N LEU A 28 2.31 -20.78 3.56
CA LEU A 28 1.55 -21.80 2.85
C LEU A 28 1.90 -23.21 3.35
N THR A 29 3.19 -23.49 3.56
CA THR A 29 3.69 -24.77 4.08
C THR A 29 3.20 -25.03 5.50
N PHE A 30 3.25 -24.01 6.38
CA PHE A 30 2.69 -24.09 7.72
C PHE A 30 1.19 -24.39 7.68
N GLY A 31 0.45 -23.71 6.80
CA GLY A 31 -0.98 -23.97 6.61
C GLY A 31 -1.26 -25.38 6.08
N ALA A 32 -0.46 -25.89 5.17
CA ALA A 32 -0.58 -27.25 4.63
C ALA A 32 -0.35 -28.30 5.70
N SER A 33 0.66 -28.13 6.57
CA SER A 33 0.90 -29.06 7.69
C SER A 33 -0.25 -29.12 8.69
N LYS A 34 -0.99 -28.02 8.88
CA LYS A 34 -2.09 -27.92 9.84
C LYS A 34 -3.44 -28.37 9.28
N TYR A 35 -3.72 -28.07 8.00
CA TYR A 35 -5.04 -28.23 7.39
C TYR A 35 -5.04 -29.17 6.18
N GLY A 36 -3.90 -29.62 5.72
CA GLY A 36 -3.70 -30.40 4.51
C GLY A 36 -3.43 -29.54 3.28
N ASP A 37 -2.79 -30.17 2.30
CA ASP A 37 -2.40 -29.54 1.04
C ASP A 37 -3.62 -28.95 0.32
N TYR A 38 -3.45 -27.75 -0.20
CA TYR A 38 -4.49 -27.03 -0.98
C TYR A 38 -5.84 -26.86 -0.26
N ASN A 39 -5.92 -27.08 1.05
CA ASN A 39 -7.17 -26.97 1.80
C ASN A 39 -7.85 -25.59 1.63
N TRP A 40 -7.04 -24.53 1.49
CA TRP A 40 -7.53 -23.18 1.25
C TRP A 40 -8.31 -23.03 -0.06
N GLN A 41 -8.06 -23.89 -1.06
CA GLN A 41 -8.78 -23.88 -2.33
C GLN A 41 -10.24 -24.37 -2.21
N LYS A 42 -10.63 -24.94 -1.07
CA LYS A 42 -12.04 -25.27 -0.79
C LYS A 42 -12.92 -24.01 -0.71
N GLY A 43 -12.30 -22.85 -0.51
CA GLY A 43 -12.95 -21.55 -0.39
C GLY A 43 -13.34 -21.20 1.04
N LEU A 44 -13.29 -19.92 1.32
CA LEU A 44 -13.72 -19.29 2.58
C LEU A 44 -14.46 -17.99 2.20
N SER A 45 -15.39 -17.55 3.04
CA SER A 45 -16.03 -16.25 2.83
C SER A 45 -15.00 -15.13 2.72
N TYR A 46 -15.22 -14.23 1.79
CA TYR A 46 -14.28 -13.12 1.52
C TYR A 46 -14.11 -12.24 2.74
N SER A 47 -15.18 -11.96 3.48
CA SER A 47 -15.12 -11.20 4.73
C SER A 47 -14.19 -11.83 5.76
N ARG A 48 -14.24 -13.16 5.91
CA ARG A 48 -13.39 -13.91 6.84
C ARG A 48 -11.91 -13.81 6.48
N VAL A 49 -11.60 -13.94 5.18
CA VAL A 49 -10.23 -13.84 4.68
C VAL A 49 -9.74 -12.41 4.82
N PHE A 50 -10.57 -11.42 4.43
CA PHE A 50 -10.26 -10.01 4.58
C PHE A 50 -10.00 -9.62 6.04
N ALA A 51 -10.85 -10.06 6.96
CA ALA A 51 -10.64 -9.80 8.39
C ALA A 51 -9.32 -10.39 8.90
N ALA A 52 -8.88 -11.53 8.37
CA ALA A 52 -7.57 -12.10 8.69
C ALA A 52 -6.42 -11.23 8.15
N VAL A 53 -6.53 -10.70 6.93
CA VAL A 53 -5.57 -9.73 6.38
C VAL A 53 -5.42 -8.54 7.33
N GLN A 54 -6.54 -7.94 7.72
CA GLN A 54 -6.54 -6.75 8.58
C GLN A 54 -5.88 -7.03 9.94
N ARG A 55 -6.18 -8.18 10.58
CA ARG A 55 -5.55 -8.53 11.86
C ARG A 55 -4.02 -8.62 11.76
N HIS A 56 -3.50 -9.26 10.72
CA HIS A 56 -2.05 -9.35 10.53
C HIS A 56 -1.43 -8.00 10.21
N LEU A 57 -2.08 -7.16 9.39
CA LEU A 57 -1.58 -5.81 9.11
C LEU A 57 -1.58 -4.93 10.37
N TRP A 58 -2.63 -5.02 11.20
CA TRP A 58 -2.68 -4.26 12.46
C TRP A 58 -1.67 -4.75 13.50
N ALA A 59 -1.44 -6.06 13.59
CA ALA A 59 -0.41 -6.61 14.47
C ALA A 59 0.98 -6.08 14.08
N TRP A 60 1.32 -6.16 12.80
CA TRP A 60 2.56 -5.59 12.28
C TRP A 60 2.66 -4.08 12.51
N TRP A 61 1.59 -3.34 12.24
CA TRP A 61 1.55 -1.89 12.48
C TRP A 61 1.79 -1.53 13.94
N ASN A 62 1.38 -2.38 14.85
CA ASN A 62 1.64 -2.24 16.29
C ASN A 62 2.99 -2.84 16.73
N SER A 63 3.93 -3.03 15.80
CA SER A 63 5.29 -3.54 16.06
C SER A 63 5.34 -5.01 16.54
N GLU A 64 4.32 -5.81 16.24
CA GLU A 64 4.41 -7.27 16.31
C GLU A 64 4.95 -7.77 14.97
N GLU A 65 6.21 -8.19 14.90
CA GLU A 65 6.81 -8.63 13.63
C GLU A 65 6.28 -10.02 13.22
N ASP A 66 6.26 -10.95 14.16
CA ASP A 66 5.95 -12.36 13.91
C ASP A 66 4.66 -12.82 14.62
N ASP A 67 3.91 -13.66 13.94
CA ASP A 67 2.74 -14.32 14.50
C ASP A 67 3.14 -15.35 15.54
N LYS A 68 2.54 -15.27 16.73
CA LYS A 68 2.91 -16.10 17.92
C LYS A 68 2.67 -17.58 17.72
N GLU A 69 1.74 -17.97 16.85
CA GLU A 69 1.42 -19.37 16.60
C GLU A 69 2.43 -20.01 15.64
N SER A 70 2.78 -19.31 14.59
CA SER A 70 3.61 -19.85 13.51
C SER A 70 5.07 -19.46 13.62
N GLY A 71 5.40 -18.36 14.33
CA GLY A 71 6.73 -17.75 14.32
C GLY A 71 7.10 -17.15 12.97
N LEU A 72 6.12 -16.87 12.10
CA LEU A 72 6.32 -16.32 10.77
C LEU A 72 5.79 -14.88 10.70
N SER A 73 6.39 -14.08 9.84
CA SER A 73 6.05 -12.67 9.68
C SER A 73 4.56 -12.43 9.47
N HIS A 74 4.00 -11.45 10.18
CA HIS A 74 2.64 -10.99 9.98
C HIS A 74 2.40 -10.47 8.55
N LEU A 75 3.40 -9.85 7.91
CA LEU A 75 3.29 -9.42 6.51
C LEU A 75 3.17 -10.61 5.56
N ALA A 76 3.92 -11.69 5.80
CA ALA A 76 3.81 -12.92 5.02
C ALA A 76 2.43 -13.58 5.18
N HIS A 77 1.85 -13.58 6.39
CA HIS A 77 0.48 -14.03 6.64
C HIS A 77 -0.55 -13.17 5.90
N ALA A 78 -0.42 -11.84 5.93
CA ALA A 78 -1.29 -10.94 5.19
C ALA A 78 -1.20 -11.19 3.68
N GLN A 79 0.01 -11.33 3.13
CA GLN A 79 0.25 -11.66 1.73
C GLN A 79 -0.40 -13.00 1.34
N CYS A 80 -0.26 -14.01 2.17
CA CYS A 80 -0.89 -15.33 1.96
C CYS A 80 -2.42 -15.21 1.88
N ARG A 81 -3.05 -14.42 2.74
CA ARG A 81 -4.51 -14.21 2.70
C ARG A 81 -4.93 -13.41 1.46
N ILE A 82 -4.16 -12.42 1.03
CA ILE A 82 -4.41 -11.70 -0.23
C ILE A 82 -4.28 -12.64 -1.43
N HIS A 83 -3.29 -13.53 -1.44
CA HIS A 83 -3.15 -14.57 -2.47
C HIS A 83 -4.41 -15.45 -2.56
N PHE A 84 -5.02 -15.84 -1.43
CA PHE A 84 -6.29 -16.59 -1.44
C PHE A 84 -7.42 -15.80 -2.09
N LEU A 85 -7.60 -14.53 -1.73
CA LEU A 85 -8.62 -13.68 -2.33
C LEU A 85 -8.41 -13.51 -3.85
N GLN A 86 -7.17 -13.29 -4.28
CA GLN A 86 -6.85 -13.20 -5.71
C GLN A 86 -7.21 -14.49 -6.46
N TYR A 87 -6.89 -15.64 -5.86
CA TYR A 87 -7.24 -16.93 -6.43
C TYR A 87 -8.75 -17.11 -6.51
N TYR A 88 -9.50 -16.77 -5.46
CA TYR A 88 -10.96 -16.91 -5.44
C TYR A 88 -11.65 -16.04 -6.49
N VAL A 89 -11.19 -14.79 -6.62
CA VAL A 89 -11.72 -13.89 -7.66
C VAL A 89 -11.42 -14.43 -9.07
N LYS A 90 -10.20 -14.90 -9.34
CA LYS A 90 -9.81 -15.43 -10.65
C LYS A 90 -10.54 -16.71 -11.03
N ASN A 91 -10.90 -17.53 -10.04
CA ASN A 91 -11.55 -18.83 -10.26
C ASN A 91 -13.06 -18.82 -9.98
N ASN A 92 -13.67 -17.62 -9.94
CA ASN A 92 -15.13 -17.45 -9.81
C ASN A 92 -15.72 -18.11 -8.55
N TYR A 93 -15.06 -17.99 -7.40
CA TYR A 93 -15.57 -18.46 -6.11
C TYR A 93 -16.70 -17.57 -5.57
N GLY A 94 -17.56 -17.05 -6.45
CA GLY A 94 -18.63 -16.09 -6.13
C GLY A 94 -19.60 -16.55 -5.05
N LYS A 95 -19.77 -17.86 -4.83
CA LYS A 95 -20.57 -18.39 -3.71
C LYS A 95 -20.04 -18.03 -2.31
N PHE A 96 -18.79 -17.62 -2.22
CA PHE A 96 -18.14 -17.16 -0.99
C PHE A 96 -18.02 -15.64 -0.92
N ASP A 97 -18.47 -14.93 -1.95
CA ASP A 97 -18.43 -13.48 -2.02
C ASP A 97 -19.57 -12.88 -1.20
N ASP A 98 -19.26 -12.60 0.05
CA ASP A 98 -20.16 -11.98 1.02
C ASP A 98 -19.86 -10.48 1.22
N ARG A 99 -19.19 -9.85 0.25
CA ARG A 99 -18.97 -8.41 0.26
C ARG A 99 -20.28 -7.66 0.18
N VAL A 100 -20.41 -6.61 0.99
CA VAL A 100 -21.60 -5.74 0.98
C VAL A 100 -21.71 -5.04 -0.37
N ILE A 101 -22.61 -5.53 -1.23
CA ILE A 101 -22.82 -4.99 -2.59
C ILE A 101 -23.52 -3.62 -2.56
N SER A 102 -24.08 -3.25 -1.41
CA SER A 102 -24.92 -2.06 -1.24
C SER A 102 -24.19 -0.77 -0.86
N VAL A 103 -22.87 -0.77 -0.76
CA VAL A 103 -22.13 0.49 -0.70
C VAL A 103 -22.20 1.09 -2.10
N PRO A 104 -22.85 2.27 -2.30
CA PRO A 104 -22.76 2.95 -3.58
C PRO A 104 -21.27 2.99 -3.98
N LYS A 105 -20.97 2.57 -5.20
CA LYS A 105 -19.60 2.76 -5.70
C LYS A 105 -19.27 4.22 -5.48
N LEU A 106 -18.29 4.48 -4.62
CA LEU A 106 -17.76 5.83 -4.52
C LEU A 106 -17.50 6.29 -5.96
N PRO A 107 -17.94 7.49 -6.34
CA PRO A 107 -17.71 7.99 -7.67
C PRO A 107 -16.23 7.75 -7.97
N GLN A 108 -15.96 7.12 -9.12
CA GLN A 108 -14.58 6.88 -9.54
C GLN A 108 -13.89 8.24 -9.52
N VAL A 109 -12.94 8.39 -8.62
CA VAL A 109 -12.14 9.60 -8.57
C VAL A 109 -11.37 9.62 -9.87
N ASP A 110 -11.70 10.55 -10.74
CA ASP A 110 -10.93 10.82 -11.94
C ASP A 110 -9.54 11.25 -11.51
N THR A 111 -8.61 10.29 -11.53
CA THR A 111 -7.25 10.50 -11.06
C THR A 111 -6.48 11.50 -11.93
N GLU A 112 -6.89 11.68 -13.20
CA GLU A 112 -6.33 12.71 -14.07
C GLU A 112 -6.85 14.09 -13.63
N ARG A 113 -8.14 14.22 -13.41
CA ARG A 113 -8.75 15.44 -12.92
C ARG A 113 -8.22 15.83 -11.53
N VAL A 114 -8.01 14.85 -10.63
CA VAL A 114 -7.42 15.13 -9.31
C VAL A 114 -5.96 15.56 -9.45
N ARG A 115 -5.20 15.00 -10.38
CA ARG A 115 -3.83 15.45 -10.67
C ARG A 115 -3.83 16.88 -11.17
N GLU A 116 -4.70 17.21 -12.13
CA GLU A 116 -4.75 18.56 -12.70
C GLU A 116 -5.17 19.59 -11.64
N THR A 117 -6.26 19.36 -10.92
CA THR A 117 -6.74 20.29 -9.87
C THR A 117 -5.79 20.39 -8.70
N HIS A 118 -5.15 19.28 -8.32
CA HIS A 118 -4.18 19.27 -7.22
C HIS A 118 -2.90 20.02 -7.60
N TRP A 119 -2.40 19.88 -8.83
CA TRP A 119 -1.23 20.62 -9.31
C TRP A 119 -1.51 22.11 -9.50
N GLU A 120 -2.70 22.49 -9.94
CA GLU A 120 -3.12 23.88 -10.05
C GLU A 120 -3.24 24.53 -8.67
N GLN A 121 -3.86 23.87 -7.70
CA GLN A 121 -3.90 24.34 -6.32
C GLN A 121 -2.50 24.49 -5.73
N TRP A 122 -1.57 23.52 -5.97
CA TRP A 122 -0.20 23.60 -5.49
C TRP A 122 0.61 24.70 -6.18
N ARG A 123 0.29 25.08 -7.43
CA ARG A 123 0.91 26.23 -8.10
C ARG A 123 0.50 27.56 -7.48
N GLU A 124 -0.74 27.67 -7.03
CA GLU A 124 -1.20 28.85 -6.30
C GLU A 124 -0.66 28.92 -4.87
N TRP A 125 -0.29 27.77 -4.29
CA TRP A 125 0.26 27.64 -2.95
C TRP A 125 1.79 27.74 -2.91
N ARG A 126 2.38 28.41 -3.87
CA ARG A 126 3.79 28.81 -3.73
C ARG A 126 3.90 29.65 -2.48
N CYS A 127 4.63 29.13 -1.52
CA CYS A 127 5.00 29.85 -0.32
C CYS A 127 5.47 31.25 -0.74
N LEU A 128 4.80 32.29 -0.29
CA LEU A 128 5.17 33.68 -0.49
C LEU A 128 6.49 34.05 0.25
N CYS A 129 7.28 33.09 0.64
CA CYS A 129 8.65 33.25 1.09
C CYS A 129 9.49 33.75 -0.10
N SER A 130 9.41 35.04 -0.38
CA SER A 130 10.03 35.70 -1.52
C SER A 130 11.55 35.81 -1.43
N LYS A 131 12.20 35.14 -0.47
CA LYS A 131 13.65 34.98 -0.44
C LYS A 131 14.00 33.62 0.18
N PRO A 132 14.65 32.70 -0.56
CA PRO A 132 15.34 31.61 0.10
C PRO A 132 16.44 32.20 0.99
N PRO A 133 16.61 31.73 2.22
CA PRO A 133 17.83 32.02 2.97
C PRO A 133 19.00 31.56 2.11
N SER A 134 20.03 32.38 2.03
CA SER A 134 21.27 32.12 1.29
C SER A 134 21.93 30.85 1.83
N GLY A 135 21.66 29.70 1.20
CA GLY A 135 22.16 28.39 1.59
C GLY A 135 21.28 27.29 1.01
N GLU A 136 21.68 26.77 -0.12
CA GLU A 136 21.41 25.46 -0.69
C GLU A 136 20.14 24.69 -0.27
N HIS A 137 18.95 25.15 -0.67
CA HIS A 137 17.77 24.30 -0.82
C HIS A 137 17.16 24.58 -2.18
N SER A 138 17.61 23.83 -3.17
CA SER A 138 17.18 23.93 -4.57
C SER A 138 15.85 23.24 -4.89
N THR A 139 15.07 22.85 -3.90
CA THR A 139 13.72 22.28 -4.10
C THR A 139 12.78 22.91 -3.08
N GLY A 140 11.97 23.87 -3.56
CA GLY A 140 10.99 24.60 -2.75
C GLY A 140 9.79 23.77 -2.26
N LEU A 141 10.04 22.65 -1.63
CA LEU A 141 9.06 21.86 -0.92
C LEU A 141 9.40 21.93 0.57
N CYS A 142 8.66 22.72 1.32
CA CYS A 142 8.63 22.56 2.77
C CYS A 142 7.97 21.21 3.06
N ILE A 143 8.76 20.17 3.19
CA ILE A 143 8.33 18.86 3.71
C ILE A 143 8.66 18.85 5.19
N GLY A 144 7.84 19.49 6.01
CA GLY A 144 7.89 19.37 7.45
C GLY A 144 6.49 19.05 7.94
N ASP A 145 6.37 18.08 8.81
CA ASP A 145 5.12 17.55 9.37
C ASP A 145 4.24 18.60 10.07
N GLU A 146 4.70 19.82 10.19
CA GLU A 146 3.98 20.94 10.80
C GLU A 146 3.35 21.92 9.79
N CYS A 147 3.52 21.72 8.50
CA CYS A 147 2.88 22.57 7.47
C CYS A 147 1.43 22.16 7.12
N VAL A 148 0.80 21.31 7.89
CA VAL A 148 -0.56 20.81 7.64
C VAL A 148 -1.65 21.83 7.99
N LEU A 149 -1.30 22.95 8.60
CA LEU A 149 -2.23 24.01 8.98
C LEU A 149 -1.82 25.36 8.38
N PHE A 150 -1.99 25.49 7.08
CA PHE A 150 -1.87 26.80 6.45
C PHE A 150 -3.20 27.54 6.56
N ASP A 151 -3.30 28.45 7.50
CA ASP A 151 -4.36 29.45 7.58
C ASP A 151 -3.96 30.63 6.67
N LYS A 152 -4.82 30.96 5.72
CA LYS A 152 -4.61 32.03 4.72
C LYS A 152 -4.22 33.39 5.34
N ASP A 153 -4.60 33.58 6.59
CA ASP A 153 -4.49 34.87 7.28
C ASP A 153 -3.40 34.89 8.36
N LYS A 154 -2.61 33.81 8.49
CA LYS A 154 -1.52 33.75 9.47
C LYS A 154 -0.16 33.59 8.80
N PRO A 155 0.83 34.41 9.20
CA PRO A 155 2.20 34.25 8.69
C PRO A 155 2.76 32.91 9.12
N CYS A 156 3.54 32.28 8.22
CA CYS A 156 4.23 31.03 8.48
C CYS A 156 5.03 31.12 9.80
N ARG A 157 4.85 30.16 10.70
CA ARG A 157 5.53 30.15 12.03
C ARG A 157 7.06 30.08 11.95
N TYR A 158 7.61 29.80 10.79
CA TYR A 158 9.07 29.79 10.55
C TYR A 158 9.68 31.13 10.19
N SER A 159 8.91 32.19 10.03
CA SER A 159 9.46 33.54 9.78
C SER A 159 9.92 34.28 11.05
N GLY A 160 9.90 33.63 12.21
CA GLY A 160 10.18 34.27 13.50
C GLY A 160 11.18 33.55 14.38
N GLY A 161 12.35 33.12 13.86
CA GLY A 161 13.30 32.38 14.69
C GLY A 161 14.77 32.51 14.30
N LEU A 162 15.24 33.72 14.00
CA LEU A 162 16.67 34.09 14.12
C LEU A 162 16.74 35.54 14.59
N GLY A 163 16.65 35.71 15.87
CA GLY A 163 16.89 36.96 16.56
C GLY A 163 17.40 36.69 17.95
N GLN A 164 18.72 36.87 18.09
CA GLN A 164 19.61 36.95 19.23
C GLN A 164 20.21 35.65 19.72
#